data_f6ef63984978367e00a41b2c1590bbe4
#
_entry.id   f6ef63984978367e00a41b2c1590bbe4
#
_cell.length_a   1.000
_cell.length_b   1.000
_cell.length_c   1.000
_cell.angle_alpha   90.00
_cell.angle_beta   90.00
_cell.angle_gamma   90.00
#
_symmetry.space_group_name_H-M   'P 1'
#
loop_
_entity.id
_entity.type
_entity.pdbx_description
1 polymer ?
#
loop_
_entity_poly.entity_id
_entity_poly.type
_entity_poly.pdbx_seq_one_letter_code
_entity_poly.pdbx_strand_id
1 'polypeptide(L)'
;MYTFYTIRIYDKIFIVMKKENIILTVLLFTLAIFVTCLTTNYDYDLFARLEVGEIFFKLHTVLKHDPFSYTPTLYWFDHEWGSGVFFYAFLNLLGPAGLIILNAILFFITTFFLLKHNKNIEYPLLTGTLFLFLLNYEAGQLIKCQAFTFMLTSLTIYILEKFKNQNSKLIWFLPVIIALWCNLHGGVAAGLGIISIYTIIHLIKRKTNAHKLVLAATLSYAALLINPYGIRYVAYLLYTITVPRTNIEDWISVFHPRFFVRYLPVVVIMVSMLCCKIYRNIKTKNFDFYEYSIILITMFLSFLHLKNIPLATIILFFFASKDINYYFNQIKYFKTINKCLYIVIPILAIAIPFTINIPRATHFCFPFTEVEFIKINNIKGNIIAPFGDAGYISYKLYPDNKIFIDGRYDGVYPMKVFYDYINFVNNKNGWTNAIDNYPTDIIIVSKTEKIYDILKKELHSKWVEIFSSNQRGIFVKKENVKSFYKEPIYDINYYRNNLFKTNFVNYIKRENYD
;
A
#
# COMPACT_ATOMS: atom_id res chain seq x y z
N MET A 1 -27.60 23.41 -26.43
CA MET A 1 -28.30 22.17 -26.03
C MET A 1 -27.49 21.29 -25.06
N TYR A 2 -26.17 21.23 -25.15
CA TYR A 2 -25.30 20.45 -24.25
C TYR A 2 -25.24 20.99 -22.80
N THR A 3 -25.33 22.29 -22.59
CA THR A 3 -25.24 22.93 -21.26
C THR A 3 -26.48 22.69 -20.38
N PHE A 4 -27.68 22.56 -20.97
CA PHE A 4 -28.91 22.30 -20.21
C PHE A 4 -29.05 20.84 -19.72
N TYR A 5 -28.46 19.88 -20.43
CA TYR A 5 -28.44 18.47 -19.99
C TYR A 5 -27.49 18.23 -18.84
N THR A 6 -26.32 18.90 -18.82
CA THR A 6 -25.33 18.80 -17.74
C THR A 6 -25.88 19.37 -16.43
N ILE A 7 -26.55 20.53 -16.48
CA ILE A 7 -27.12 21.16 -15.27
C ILE A 7 -28.25 20.29 -14.68
N ARG A 8 -29.11 19.67 -15.47
CA ARG A 8 -30.16 18.76 -14.99
C ARG A 8 -29.64 17.46 -14.40
N ILE A 9 -28.48 17.00 -14.82
CA ILE A 9 -27.81 15.82 -14.22
C ILE A 9 -27.20 16.21 -12.86
N TYR A 10 -26.57 17.36 -12.76
CA TYR A 10 -26.05 17.90 -11.49
C TYR A 10 -27.17 18.17 -10.48
N ASP A 11 -28.28 18.79 -10.90
CA ASP A 11 -29.43 19.01 -10.02
C ASP A 11 -30.07 17.71 -9.53
N LYS A 12 -30.20 16.68 -10.36
CA LYS A 12 -30.71 15.37 -9.92
C LYS A 12 -29.76 14.62 -8.97
N ILE A 13 -28.46 14.77 -9.10
CA ILE A 13 -27.47 14.17 -8.18
C ILE A 13 -27.49 14.93 -6.83
N PHE A 14 -27.64 16.24 -6.86
CA PHE A 14 -27.68 17.09 -5.65
C PHE A 14 -29.00 16.97 -4.87
N ILE A 15 -30.13 16.85 -5.57
CA ILE A 15 -31.48 16.77 -4.97
C ILE A 15 -31.74 15.43 -4.27
N VAL A 16 -30.98 14.37 -4.57
CA VAL A 16 -31.18 13.02 -3.99
C VAL A 16 -30.45 12.81 -2.64
N MET A 17 -29.55 13.69 -2.24
CA MET A 17 -28.90 13.59 -0.93
C MET A 17 -29.75 14.33 0.12
N LYS A 18 -30.48 13.57 0.98
CA LYS A 18 -31.08 14.15 2.16
C LYS A 18 -29.99 14.85 2.98
N LYS A 19 -30.30 16.00 3.60
CA LYS A 19 -29.37 16.82 4.40
C LYS A 19 -28.54 16.00 5.42
N GLU A 20 -29.15 14.98 6.02
CA GLU A 20 -28.51 14.04 6.96
C GLU A 20 -27.39 13.21 6.30
N ASN A 21 -27.56 12.82 5.03
CA ASN A 21 -26.53 12.08 4.29
C ASN A 21 -25.33 12.96 3.95
N ILE A 22 -25.54 14.26 3.72
CA ILE A 22 -24.46 15.22 3.47
C ILE A 22 -23.61 15.39 4.74
N ILE A 23 -24.25 15.58 5.89
CA ILE A 23 -23.56 15.71 7.17
C ILE A 23 -22.72 14.46 7.47
N LEU A 24 -23.32 13.27 7.34
CA LEU A 24 -22.62 12.00 7.53
C LEU A 24 -21.40 11.88 6.58
N THR A 25 -21.56 12.23 5.31
CA THR A 25 -20.48 12.18 4.30
C THR A 25 -19.34 13.11 4.68
N VAL A 26 -19.64 14.35 5.09
CA VAL A 26 -18.63 15.34 5.52
C VAL A 26 -17.89 14.85 6.76
N LEU A 27 -18.62 14.36 7.77
CA LEU A 27 -18.01 13.84 9.00
C LEU A 27 -17.09 12.64 8.73
N LEU A 28 -17.50 11.71 7.88
CA LEU A 28 -16.67 10.55 7.52
C LEU A 28 -15.43 10.94 6.72
N PHE A 29 -15.55 11.93 5.83
CA PHE A 29 -14.38 12.43 5.10
C PHE A 29 -13.40 13.15 6.02
N THR A 30 -13.89 14.01 6.91
CA THR A 30 -13.10 14.66 7.97
C THR A 30 -12.39 13.64 8.83
N LEU A 31 -13.12 12.59 9.25
CA LEU A 31 -12.54 11.51 10.04
C LEU A 31 -11.49 10.72 9.27
N ALA A 32 -11.70 10.44 7.97
CA ALA A 32 -10.71 9.77 7.14
C ALA A 32 -9.41 10.58 7.06
N ILE A 33 -9.49 11.91 6.90
CA ILE A 33 -8.31 12.78 6.94
C ILE A 33 -7.65 12.70 8.33
N PHE A 34 -8.40 12.85 9.41
CA PHE A 34 -7.86 12.79 10.77
C PHE A 34 -7.16 11.45 11.04
N VAL A 35 -7.82 10.32 10.73
CA VAL A 35 -7.26 8.98 10.95
C VAL A 35 -5.98 8.78 10.12
N THR A 36 -5.96 9.28 8.89
CA THR A 36 -4.74 9.24 8.06
C THR A 36 -3.64 10.15 8.62
N CYS A 37 -4.00 11.29 9.25
CA CYS A 37 -3.04 12.10 9.99
C CYS A 37 -2.39 11.39 11.18
N LEU A 38 -2.96 10.28 11.68
CA LEU A 38 -2.33 9.42 12.69
C LEU A 38 -1.28 8.46 12.08
N THR A 39 -1.08 8.50 10.78
CA THR A 39 -0.01 7.77 10.09
C THR A 39 1.33 8.07 10.76
N THR A 40 2.05 7.03 11.15
CA THR A 40 3.29 7.18 11.94
C THR A 40 4.53 7.30 11.08
N ASN A 41 4.47 6.80 9.83
CA ASN A 41 5.62 6.77 8.93
C ASN A 41 5.18 6.65 7.46
N TYR A 42 6.14 6.84 6.55
CA TYR A 42 5.99 6.48 5.14
C TYR A 42 6.43 5.05 4.90
N ASP A 43 5.84 4.40 3.90
CA ASP A 43 6.29 3.09 3.44
C ASP A 43 7.68 3.18 2.82
N TYR A 44 8.49 2.15 3.00
CA TYR A 44 9.82 2.08 2.39
C TYR A 44 9.76 2.11 0.85
N ASP A 45 8.71 1.52 0.26
CA ASP A 45 8.54 1.46 -1.20
C ASP A 45 8.01 2.77 -1.79
N LEU A 46 7.51 3.71 -0.95
CA LEU A 46 6.94 4.97 -1.42
C LEU A 46 7.93 5.76 -2.29
N PHE A 47 9.20 5.79 -1.91
CA PHE A 47 10.22 6.56 -2.63
C PHE A 47 10.49 5.99 -4.03
N ALA A 48 10.56 4.68 -4.18
CA ALA A 48 10.65 4.04 -5.50
C ALA A 48 9.40 4.32 -6.36
N ARG A 49 8.20 4.41 -5.74
CA ARG A 49 6.98 4.81 -6.46
C ARG A 49 7.02 6.27 -6.90
N LEU A 50 7.56 7.16 -6.08
CA LEU A 50 7.72 8.58 -6.42
C LEU A 50 8.70 8.77 -7.59
N GLU A 51 9.80 8.02 -7.64
CA GLU A 51 10.74 8.01 -8.78
C GLU A 51 10.03 7.64 -10.08
N VAL A 52 9.28 6.55 -10.08
CA VAL A 52 8.49 6.10 -11.25
C VAL A 52 7.46 7.16 -11.67
N GLY A 53 6.75 7.74 -10.70
CA GLY A 53 5.76 8.79 -10.96
C GLY A 53 6.39 10.02 -11.58
N GLU A 54 7.55 10.45 -11.08
CA GLU A 54 8.30 11.60 -11.60
C GLU A 54 8.78 11.37 -13.03
N ILE A 55 9.33 10.18 -13.33
CA ILE A 55 9.75 9.79 -14.68
C ILE A 55 8.56 9.81 -15.63
N PHE A 56 7.42 9.23 -15.22
CA PHE A 56 6.22 9.24 -16.04
C PHE A 56 5.75 10.66 -16.39
N PHE A 57 5.74 11.57 -15.43
CA PHE A 57 5.34 12.97 -15.69
C PHE A 57 6.27 13.70 -16.64
N LYS A 58 7.56 13.36 -16.64
CA LYS A 58 8.56 14.04 -17.47
C LYS A 58 8.74 13.43 -18.84
N LEU A 59 8.72 12.10 -18.92
CA LEU A 59 9.04 11.37 -20.15
C LEU A 59 7.81 10.73 -20.80
N HIS A 60 6.65 10.70 -20.12
CA HIS A 60 5.42 10.01 -20.55
C HIS A 60 5.66 8.55 -20.90
N THR A 61 6.59 7.89 -20.18
CA THR A 61 6.94 6.48 -20.37
C THR A 61 6.81 5.68 -19.09
N VAL A 62 6.48 4.40 -19.23
CA VAL A 62 6.48 3.43 -18.13
C VAL A 62 7.73 2.58 -18.28
N LEU A 63 8.52 2.51 -17.21
CA LEU A 63 9.78 1.79 -17.20
C LEU A 63 9.58 0.29 -17.45
N LYS A 64 10.44 -0.29 -18.26
CA LYS A 64 10.53 -1.73 -18.56
C LYS A 64 11.85 -2.33 -18.11
N HIS A 65 12.80 -1.48 -17.76
CA HIS A 65 14.10 -1.83 -17.22
C HIS A 65 14.40 -0.92 -16.02
N ASP A 66 15.16 -1.44 -15.08
CA ASP A 66 15.55 -0.69 -13.88
C ASP A 66 16.82 0.11 -14.12
N PRO A 67 16.80 1.45 -14.04
CA PRO A 67 17.99 2.27 -14.16
C PRO A 67 18.72 2.48 -12.83
N PHE A 68 18.07 2.17 -11.70
CA PHE A 68 18.50 2.57 -10.36
C PHE A 68 19.50 1.61 -9.72
N SER A 69 19.55 0.36 -10.21
CA SER A 69 20.41 -0.68 -9.64
C SER A 69 21.65 -0.93 -10.48
N TYR A 70 22.73 -1.38 -9.82
CA TYR A 70 23.96 -1.81 -10.50
C TYR A 70 24.09 -3.34 -10.61
N THR A 71 23.23 -4.06 -9.92
CA THR A 71 23.13 -5.52 -10.03
C THR A 71 22.33 -5.94 -11.26
N PRO A 72 22.46 -7.20 -11.74
CA PRO A 72 21.62 -7.70 -12.82
C PRO A 72 20.13 -7.56 -12.49
N THR A 73 19.36 -7.08 -13.45
CA THR A 73 17.92 -6.90 -13.34
C THR A 73 17.17 -7.69 -14.42
N LEU A 74 15.93 -8.04 -14.11
CA LEU A 74 14.97 -8.65 -15.02
C LEU A 74 14.25 -7.58 -15.84
N TYR A 75 13.47 -8.01 -16.82
CA TYR A 75 12.47 -7.15 -17.42
C TYR A 75 11.48 -6.72 -16.34
N TRP A 76 11.32 -5.43 -16.12
CA TRP A 76 10.53 -4.89 -15.02
C TRP A 76 9.05 -4.80 -15.39
N PHE A 77 8.23 -5.58 -14.70
CA PHE A 77 6.77 -5.49 -14.73
C PHE A 77 6.29 -4.62 -13.56
N ASP A 78 6.30 -3.31 -13.74
CA ASP A 78 5.83 -2.43 -12.68
C ASP A 78 4.29 -2.42 -12.62
N HIS A 79 3.75 -3.27 -11.79
CA HIS A 79 2.31 -3.40 -11.55
C HIS A 79 1.73 -2.30 -10.66
N GLU A 80 2.54 -1.34 -10.26
CA GLU A 80 2.20 -0.22 -9.38
C GLU A 80 2.55 1.15 -9.98
N TRP A 81 2.95 1.20 -11.26
CA TRP A 81 3.36 2.44 -11.91
C TRP A 81 2.31 3.54 -11.81
N GLY A 82 1.03 3.21 -11.98
CA GLY A 82 -0.07 4.17 -11.87
C GLY A 82 -0.25 4.72 -10.45
N SER A 83 0.00 3.91 -9.41
CA SER A 83 0.03 4.42 -8.03
C SER A 83 1.15 5.44 -7.83
N GLY A 84 2.34 5.19 -8.41
CA GLY A 84 3.45 6.14 -8.40
C GLY A 84 3.07 7.47 -9.05
N VAL A 85 2.35 7.43 -10.18
CA VAL A 85 1.83 8.62 -10.86
C VAL A 85 0.90 9.42 -9.93
N PHE A 86 -0.03 8.75 -9.23
CA PHE A 86 -0.93 9.44 -8.29
C PHE A 86 -0.17 10.02 -7.10
N PHE A 87 0.76 9.26 -6.50
CA PHE A 87 1.56 9.76 -5.38
C PHE A 87 2.38 10.99 -5.78
N TYR A 88 3.07 10.94 -6.90
CA TYR A 88 3.86 12.07 -7.38
C TYR A 88 2.97 13.28 -7.71
N ALA A 89 1.83 13.08 -8.38
CA ALA A 89 0.90 14.17 -8.71
C ALA A 89 0.42 14.90 -7.44
N PHE A 90 -0.04 14.16 -6.44
CA PHE A 90 -0.53 14.75 -5.20
C PHE A 90 0.58 15.40 -4.39
N LEU A 91 1.78 14.79 -4.35
CA LEU A 91 2.96 15.37 -3.71
C LEU A 91 3.37 16.70 -4.40
N ASN A 92 3.37 16.72 -5.73
CA ASN A 92 3.76 17.90 -6.50
C ASN A 92 2.75 19.05 -6.37
N LEU A 93 1.45 18.74 -6.31
CA LEU A 93 0.38 19.73 -6.21
C LEU A 93 0.20 20.30 -4.80
N LEU A 94 0.32 19.47 -3.77
CA LEU A 94 -0.09 19.80 -2.40
C LEU A 94 1.02 19.56 -1.37
N GLY A 95 2.25 19.26 -1.82
CA GLY A 95 3.34 18.89 -0.93
C GLY A 95 3.06 17.60 -0.15
N PRO A 96 3.72 17.36 0.99
CA PRO A 96 3.52 16.17 1.83
C PRO A 96 2.06 15.94 2.24
N ALA A 97 1.27 17.02 2.42
CA ALA A 97 -0.16 16.93 2.71
C ALA A 97 -0.94 16.21 1.60
N GLY A 98 -0.49 16.32 0.34
CA GLY A 98 -1.11 15.63 -0.80
C GLY A 98 -1.15 14.13 -0.63
N LEU A 99 -0.10 13.52 -0.09
CA LEU A 99 -0.06 12.07 0.17
C LEU A 99 -1.09 11.65 1.23
N ILE A 100 -1.23 12.45 2.30
CA ILE A 100 -2.24 12.24 3.34
C ILE A 100 -3.65 12.37 2.76
N ILE A 101 -3.89 13.42 1.97
CA ILE A 101 -5.20 13.68 1.34
C ILE A 101 -5.55 12.54 0.38
N LEU A 102 -4.63 12.09 -0.46
CA LEU A 102 -4.87 10.97 -1.36
C LEU A 102 -5.27 9.70 -0.59
N ASN A 103 -4.50 9.34 0.44
CA ASN A 103 -4.80 8.16 1.25
C ASN A 103 -6.15 8.30 1.96
N ALA A 104 -6.47 9.49 2.48
CA ALA A 104 -7.77 9.78 3.09
C ALA A 104 -8.94 9.66 2.09
N ILE A 105 -8.77 10.12 0.84
CA ILE A 105 -9.76 9.94 -0.22
C ILE A 105 -10.00 8.45 -0.49
N LEU A 106 -8.95 7.64 -0.59
CA LEU A 106 -9.06 6.20 -0.84
C LEU A 106 -9.78 5.48 0.31
N PHE A 107 -9.44 5.78 1.57
CA PHE A 107 -10.08 5.24 2.76
C PHE A 107 -11.54 5.70 2.88
N PHE A 108 -11.80 6.97 2.58
CA PHE A 108 -13.16 7.50 2.57
C PHE A 108 -14.03 6.78 1.53
N ILE A 109 -13.56 6.62 0.28
CA ILE A 109 -14.31 5.94 -0.77
C ILE A 109 -14.56 4.47 -0.39
N THR A 110 -13.57 3.80 0.22
CA THR A 110 -13.72 2.44 0.75
C THR A 110 -14.88 2.37 1.74
N THR A 111 -14.89 3.28 2.73
CA THR A 111 -15.92 3.38 3.76
C THR A 111 -17.28 3.77 3.17
N PHE A 112 -17.29 4.68 2.20
CA PHE A 112 -18.51 5.13 1.54
C PHE A 112 -19.26 3.99 0.86
N PHE A 113 -18.60 3.13 0.09
CA PHE A 113 -19.26 2.00 -0.57
C PHE A 113 -19.73 0.94 0.42
N LEU A 114 -18.99 0.72 1.50
CA LEU A 114 -19.38 -0.15 2.61
C LEU A 114 -20.70 0.35 3.24
N LEU A 115 -20.78 1.62 3.62
CA LEU A 115 -21.97 2.20 4.23
C LEU A 115 -23.13 2.33 3.24
N LYS A 116 -22.84 2.62 1.98
CA LYS A 116 -23.85 2.68 0.91
C LYS A 116 -24.48 1.31 0.63
N HIS A 117 -23.76 0.21 0.81
CA HIS A 117 -24.32 -1.14 0.79
C HIS A 117 -25.21 -1.37 2.02
N ASN A 118 -24.80 -0.90 3.17
CA ASN A 118 -25.47 -1.06 4.46
C ASN A 118 -26.38 0.13 4.82
N LYS A 119 -27.18 0.65 3.89
CA LYS A 119 -27.96 1.90 4.03
C LYS A 119 -28.81 2.05 5.30
N ASN A 120 -29.28 0.93 5.87
CA ASN A 120 -30.27 0.93 6.93
C ASN A 120 -29.67 0.53 8.28
N ILE A 121 -28.36 0.70 8.47
CA ILE A 121 -27.76 0.52 9.79
C ILE A 121 -28.08 1.73 10.66
N GLU A 122 -28.31 1.49 11.94
CA GLU A 122 -28.75 2.53 12.89
C GLU A 122 -27.61 3.48 13.28
N TYR A 123 -26.36 2.97 13.32
CA TYR A 123 -25.18 3.74 13.72
C TYR A 123 -24.12 3.81 12.60
N PRO A 124 -24.41 4.49 11.47
CA PRO A 124 -23.48 4.52 10.35
C PRO A 124 -22.18 5.26 10.68
N LEU A 125 -22.24 6.34 11.47
CA LEU A 125 -21.05 7.10 11.87
C LEU A 125 -20.15 6.29 12.80
N LEU A 126 -20.72 5.59 13.79
CA LEU A 126 -19.97 4.69 14.66
C LEU A 126 -19.32 3.55 13.88
N THR A 127 -20.08 2.93 12.97
CA THR A 127 -19.56 1.84 12.12
C THR A 127 -18.41 2.31 11.23
N GLY A 128 -18.58 3.46 10.58
CA GLY A 128 -17.52 4.06 9.76
C GLY A 128 -16.29 4.45 10.57
N THR A 129 -16.48 4.95 11.79
CA THR A 129 -15.39 5.28 12.73
C THR A 129 -14.58 4.04 13.09
N LEU A 130 -15.23 2.99 13.56
CA LEU A 130 -14.56 1.73 13.92
C LEU A 130 -13.82 1.13 12.73
N PHE A 131 -14.46 1.14 11.55
CA PHE A 131 -13.85 0.63 10.32
C PHE A 131 -12.60 1.42 9.93
N LEU A 132 -12.65 2.76 9.91
CA LEU A 132 -11.52 3.61 9.52
C LEU A 132 -10.32 3.45 10.46
N PHE A 133 -10.56 3.42 11.78
CA PHE A 133 -9.47 3.22 12.75
C PHE A 133 -8.84 1.83 12.59
N LEU A 134 -9.65 0.79 12.43
CA LEU A 134 -9.15 -0.57 12.27
C LEU A 134 -8.38 -0.72 10.95
N LEU A 135 -8.94 -0.22 9.84
CA LEU A 135 -8.29 -0.25 8.53
C LEU A 135 -6.93 0.47 8.54
N ASN A 136 -6.85 1.65 9.17
CA ASN A 136 -5.58 2.38 9.29
C ASN A 136 -4.56 1.65 10.15
N TYR A 137 -4.99 1.03 11.24
CA TYR A 137 -4.11 0.21 12.09
C TYR A 137 -3.57 -1.01 11.34
N GLU A 138 -4.43 -1.72 10.62
CA GLU A 138 -4.07 -2.91 9.83
C GLU A 138 -3.20 -2.60 8.62
N ALA A 139 -3.42 -1.43 8.00
CA ALA A 139 -2.55 -0.92 6.94
C ALA A 139 -1.15 -0.50 7.46
N GLY A 140 -0.85 -0.79 8.74
CA GLY A 140 0.43 -0.48 9.37
C GLY A 140 0.63 1.01 9.64
N GLN A 141 -0.42 1.82 9.53
CA GLN A 141 -0.36 3.29 9.63
C GLN A 141 0.63 3.89 8.63
N LEU A 142 0.67 3.34 7.42
CA LEU A 142 1.58 3.71 6.34
C LEU A 142 0.81 4.16 5.10
N ILE A 143 1.45 4.99 4.29
CA ILE A 143 0.93 5.35 2.96
C ILE A 143 1.49 4.33 1.96
N LYS A 144 0.59 3.49 1.41
CA LYS A 144 0.94 2.37 0.51
C LYS A 144 0.04 2.32 -0.73
N CYS A 145 0.56 1.78 -1.83
CA CYS A 145 -0.23 1.47 -3.03
C CYS A 145 -1.45 0.58 -2.74
N GLN A 146 -1.39 -0.22 -1.70
CA GLN A 146 -2.44 -1.12 -1.26
C GLN A 146 -3.78 -0.42 -0.98
N ALA A 147 -3.77 0.89 -0.63
CA ALA A 147 -4.98 1.68 -0.42
C ALA A 147 -5.88 1.74 -1.67
N PHE A 148 -5.32 1.71 -2.88
CA PHE A 148 -6.09 1.60 -4.12
C PHE A 148 -6.84 0.26 -4.18
N THR A 149 -6.22 -0.83 -3.74
CA THR A 149 -6.88 -2.15 -3.66
C THR A 149 -8.06 -2.12 -2.69
N PHE A 150 -7.95 -1.45 -1.56
CA PHE A 150 -9.05 -1.33 -0.59
C PHE A 150 -10.28 -0.66 -1.20
N MET A 151 -10.04 0.47 -1.86
CA MET A 151 -11.09 1.21 -2.56
C MET A 151 -11.74 0.36 -3.67
N LEU A 152 -10.94 -0.24 -4.54
CA LEU A 152 -11.43 -0.99 -5.69
C LEU A 152 -12.13 -2.30 -5.29
N THR A 153 -11.69 -2.94 -4.18
CA THR A 153 -12.39 -4.08 -3.59
C THR A 153 -13.80 -3.69 -3.13
N SER A 154 -13.92 -2.61 -2.35
CA SER A 154 -15.23 -2.15 -1.87
C SER A 154 -16.18 -1.79 -3.01
N LEU A 155 -15.68 -1.12 -4.06
CA LEU A 155 -16.45 -0.79 -5.26
C LEU A 155 -16.88 -2.06 -6.01
N THR A 156 -15.98 -3.02 -6.18
CA THR A 156 -16.27 -4.29 -6.86
C THR A 156 -17.36 -5.08 -6.12
N ILE A 157 -17.25 -5.23 -4.80
CA ILE A 157 -18.27 -5.93 -4.00
C ILE A 157 -19.61 -5.17 -4.08
N TYR A 158 -19.59 -3.84 -3.98
CA TYR A 158 -20.81 -3.04 -4.09
C TYR A 158 -21.53 -3.27 -5.42
N ILE A 159 -20.81 -3.31 -6.54
CA ILE A 159 -21.35 -3.57 -7.88
C ILE A 159 -21.93 -4.98 -7.96
N LEU A 160 -21.21 -5.98 -7.49
CA LEU A 160 -21.63 -7.38 -7.50
C LEU A 160 -22.88 -7.59 -6.64
N GLU A 161 -22.96 -7.01 -5.45
CA GLU A 161 -24.14 -7.05 -4.60
C GLU A 161 -25.34 -6.34 -5.24
N LYS A 162 -25.12 -5.20 -5.91
CA LYS A 162 -26.17 -4.52 -6.69
C LYS A 162 -26.64 -5.38 -7.86
N PHE A 163 -25.78 -6.10 -8.52
CA PHE A 163 -26.16 -7.01 -9.59
C PHE A 163 -26.92 -8.21 -9.04
N LYS A 164 -26.42 -8.86 -7.98
CA LYS A 164 -27.08 -9.99 -7.32
C LYS A 164 -28.51 -9.68 -6.90
N ASN A 165 -28.73 -8.50 -6.30
CA ASN A 165 -30.01 -8.14 -5.68
C ASN A 165 -30.98 -7.41 -6.63
N GLN A 166 -30.50 -6.68 -7.65
CA GLN A 166 -31.29 -5.77 -8.48
C GLN A 166 -31.02 -5.90 -9.99
N ASN A 167 -30.19 -6.87 -10.41
CA ASN A 167 -29.75 -7.03 -11.82
C ASN A 167 -29.22 -5.70 -12.42
N SER A 168 -28.43 -4.99 -11.62
CA SER A 168 -27.95 -3.64 -11.94
C SER A 168 -27.02 -3.62 -13.16
N LYS A 169 -27.18 -2.62 -14.04
CA LYS A 169 -26.30 -2.37 -15.19
C LYS A 169 -24.88 -1.96 -14.78
N LEU A 170 -24.63 -1.62 -13.50
CA LEU A 170 -23.30 -1.30 -13.00
C LEU A 170 -22.30 -2.44 -13.19
N ILE A 171 -22.76 -3.68 -13.38
CA ILE A 171 -21.92 -4.84 -13.66
C ILE A 171 -20.93 -4.61 -14.82
N TRP A 172 -21.33 -3.80 -15.82
CA TRP A 172 -20.50 -3.49 -16.99
C TRP A 172 -19.33 -2.55 -16.71
N PHE A 173 -19.24 -1.98 -15.50
CA PHE A 173 -18.06 -1.24 -15.06
C PHE A 173 -16.94 -2.14 -14.50
N LEU A 174 -17.20 -3.42 -14.24
CA LEU A 174 -16.15 -4.34 -13.72
C LEU A 174 -14.93 -4.41 -14.62
N PRO A 175 -15.03 -4.56 -15.96
CA PRO A 175 -13.84 -4.54 -16.82
C PRO A 175 -13.03 -3.25 -16.73
N VAL A 176 -13.70 -2.09 -16.62
CA VAL A 176 -13.02 -0.79 -16.47
C VAL A 176 -12.29 -0.73 -15.12
N ILE A 177 -12.92 -1.23 -14.06
CA ILE A 177 -12.30 -1.29 -12.73
C ILE A 177 -11.06 -2.18 -12.75
N ILE A 178 -11.12 -3.34 -13.39
CA ILE A 178 -9.98 -4.26 -13.50
C ILE A 178 -8.85 -3.65 -14.36
N ALA A 179 -9.18 -2.96 -15.47
CA ALA A 179 -8.22 -2.24 -16.29
C ALA A 179 -7.48 -1.15 -15.51
N LEU A 180 -8.18 -0.41 -14.65
CA LEU A 180 -7.55 0.55 -13.75
C LEU A 180 -6.71 -0.15 -12.67
N TRP A 181 -7.26 -1.18 -12.05
CA TRP A 181 -6.62 -1.86 -10.92
C TRP A 181 -5.31 -2.54 -11.28
N CYS A 182 -5.24 -3.21 -12.44
CA CYS A 182 -4.00 -3.88 -12.89
C CYS A 182 -2.83 -2.91 -13.17
N ASN A 183 -3.10 -1.62 -13.30
CA ASN A 183 -2.10 -0.56 -13.44
C ASN A 183 -1.79 0.17 -12.12
N LEU A 184 -2.60 -0.05 -11.07
CA LEU A 184 -2.46 0.62 -9.78
C LEU A 184 -1.82 -0.27 -8.71
N HIS A 185 -2.18 -1.57 -8.67
CA HIS A 185 -1.66 -2.48 -7.64
C HIS A 185 -1.92 -3.95 -7.98
N GLY A 186 -0.97 -4.81 -7.65
CA GLY A 186 -1.06 -6.27 -7.84
C GLY A 186 -2.24 -6.96 -7.12
N GLY A 187 -2.91 -6.27 -6.19
CA GLY A 187 -4.15 -6.72 -5.56
C GLY A 187 -5.33 -6.94 -6.51
N VAL A 188 -5.20 -6.63 -7.81
CA VAL A 188 -6.18 -6.96 -8.85
C VAL A 188 -6.56 -8.45 -8.86
N ALA A 189 -5.65 -9.34 -8.45
CA ALA A 189 -5.90 -10.77 -8.30
C ALA A 189 -7.05 -11.06 -7.31
N ALA A 190 -7.14 -10.30 -6.21
CA ALA A 190 -8.25 -10.42 -5.26
C ALA A 190 -9.59 -9.99 -5.89
N GLY A 191 -9.59 -8.91 -6.68
CA GLY A 191 -10.78 -8.46 -7.42
C GLY A 191 -11.29 -9.52 -8.38
N LEU A 192 -10.41 -10.11 -9.18
CA LEU A 192 -10.75 -11.21 -10.08
C LEU A 192 -11.24 -12.45 -9.33
N GLY A 193 -10.62 -12.78 -8.20
CA GLY A 193 -11.06 -13.89 -7.33
C GLY A 193 -12.49 -13.67 -6.82
N ILE A 194 -12.83 -12.46 -6.37
CA ILE A 194 -14.19 -12.10 -5.91
C ILE A 194 -15.19 -12.21 -7.07
N ILE A 195 -14.88 -11.66 -8.25
CA ILE A 195 -15.72 -11.76 -9.45
C ILE A 195 -15.96 -13.23 -9.82
N SER A 196 -14.91 -14.06 -9.76
CA SER A 196 -15.01 -15.49 -10.07
C SER A 196 -15.91 -16.24 -9.09
N ILE A 197 -15.77 -15.98 -7.78
CA ILE A 197 -16.63 -16.60 -6.75
C ILE A 197 -18.09 -16.25 -7.02
N TYR A 198 -18.44 -14.97 -7.30
CA TYR A 198 -19.81 -14.59 -7.64
C TYR A 198 -20.30 -15.30 -8.90
N THR A 199 -19.46 -15.38 -9.93
CA THR A 199 -19.80 -16.00 -11.22
C THR A 199 -20.10 -17.50 -11.03
N ILE A 200 -19.22 -18.22 -10.33
CA ILE A 200 -19.37 -19.65 -10.04
C ILE A 200 -20.67 -19.91 -9.26
N ILE A 201 -20.93 -19.12 -8.21
CA ILE A 201 -22.14 -19.29 -7.40
C ILE A 201 -23.40 -18.97 -8.20
N HIS A 202 -23.40 -17.96 -9.09
CA HIS A 202 -24.52 -17.67 -9.99
C HIS A 202 -24.82 -18.83 -10.93
N LEU A 203 -23.78 -19.47 -11.47
CA LEU A 203 -23.91 -20.64 -12.33
C LEU A 203 -24.45 -21.84 -11.56
N ILE A 204 -23.90 -22.16 -10.37
CA ILE A 204 -24.36 -23.25 -9.51
C ILE A 204 -25.85 -23.04 -9.13
N LYS A 205 -26.23 -21.83 -8.77
CA LYS A 205 -27.61 -21.46 -8.41
C LYS A 205 -28.54 -21.29 -9.64
N ARG A 206 -28.03 -21.52 -10.85
CA ARG A 206 -28.77 -21.41 -12.11
C ARG A 206 -29.56 -20.09 -12.24
N LYS A 207 -28.94 -18.96 -11.83
CA LYS A 207 -29.59 -17.65 -11.92
C LYS A 207 -29.81 -17.25 -13.38
N THR A 208 -31.00 -16.74 -13.71
CA THR A 208 -31.38 -16.37 -15.08
C THR A 208 -30.48 -15.32 -15.72
N ASN A 209 -29.88 -14.45 -14.90
CA ASN A 209 -28.93 -13.40 -15.33
C ASN A 209 -27.45 -13.82 -15.28
N ALA A 210 -27.16 -15.11 -15.05
CA ALA A 210 -25.78 -15.59 -14.94
C ALA A 210 -24.94 -15.31 -16.19
N HIS A 211 -25.54 -15.38 -17.39
CA HIS A 211 -24.86 -15.06 -18.66
C HIS A 211 -24.26 -13.65 -18.69
N LYS A 212 -24.94 -12.64 -18.09
CA LYS A 212 -24.43 -11.27 -17.99
C LYS A 212 -23.20 -11.19 -17.10
N LEU A 213 -23.24 -11.91 -15.97
CA LEU A 213 -22.10 -11.94 -15.04
C LEU A 213 -20.92 -12.71 -15.66
N VAL A 214 -21.16 -13.82 -16.36
CA VAL A 214 -20.12 -14.56 -17.09
C VAL A 214 -19.46 -13.64 -18.13
N LEU A 215 -20.24 -12.91 -18.93
CA LEU A 215 -19.70 -11.98 -19.93
C LEU A 215 -18.89 -10.86 -19.26
N ALA A 216 -19.42 -10.25 -18.19
CA ALA A 216 -18.70 -9.20 -17.46
C ALA A 216 -17.40 -9.73 -16.83
N ALA A 217 -17.39 -10.95 -16.30
CA ALA A 217 -16.19 -11.61 -15.79
C ALA A 217 -15.18 -11.88 -16.91
N THR A 218 -15.60 -12.44 -18.03
CA THR A 218 -14.72 -12.68 -19.19
C THR A 218 -14.08 -11.39 -19.70
N LEU A 219 -14.88 -10.30 -19.83
CA LEU A 219 -14.37 -8.99 -20.20
C LEU A 219 -13.42 -8.42 -19.13
N SER A 220 -13.64 -8.70 -17.86
CA SER A 220 -12.75 -8.31 -16.75
C SER A 220 -11.40 -9.02 -16.83
N TYR A 221 -11.39 -10.31 -17.15
CA TYR A 221 -10.14 -11.03 -17.42
C TYR A 221 -9.42 -10.50 -18.66
N ALA A 222 -10.15 -10.20 -19.73
CA ALA A 222 -9.57 -9.58 -20.93
C ALA A 222 -9.00 -8.18 -20.65
N ALA A 223 -9.61 -7.43 -19.72
CA ALA A 223 -9.16 -6.10 -19.32
C ALA A 223 -7.77 -6.09 -18.64
N LEU A 224 -7.27 -7.25 -18.17
CA LEU A 224 -5.88 -7.39 -17.73
C LEU A 224 -4.87 -7.10 -18.84
N LEU A 225 -5.27 -7.14 -20.11
CA LEU A 225 -4.40 -6.80 -21.24
C LEU A 225 -4.24 -5.28 -21.43
N ILE A 226 -5.06 -4.47 -20.76
CA ILE A 226 -5.02 -3.00 -20.82
C ILE A 226 -3.98 -2.49 -19.81
N ASN A 227 -2.72 -2.76 -20.10
CA ASN A 227 -1.55 -2.32 -19.34
C ASN A 227 -0.35 -2.18 -20.29
N PRO A 228 0.75 -1.52 -19.90
CA PRO A 228 1.93 -1.30 -20.76
C PRO A 228 2.66 -2.57 -21.20
N TYR A 229 2.38 -3.73 -20.59
CA TYR A 229 3.07 -5.00 -20.80
C TYR A 229 2.23 -6.03 -21.57
N GLY A 230 0.95 -5.75 -21.82
CA GLY A 230 0.01 -6.63 -22.53
C GLY A 230 -0.09 -8.03 -21.90
N ILE A 231 -0.05 -9.07 -22.74
CA ILE A 231 -0.18 -10.47 -22.28
C ILE A 231 0.96 -10.92 -21.34
N ARG A 232 2.15 -10.32 -21.43
CA ARG A 232 3.28 -10.65 -20.56
C ARG A 232 2.98 -10.35 -19.09
N TYR A 233 2.10 -9.35 -18.81
CA TYR A 233 1.65 -9.05 -17.47
C TYR A 233 0.86 -10.20 -16.85
N VAL A 234 0.04 -10.90 -17.64
CA VAL A 234 -0.72 -12.06 -17.14
C VAL A 234 0.25 -13.19 -16.74
N ALA A 235 1.26 -13.45 -17.57
CA ALA A 235 2.31 -14.42 -17.24
C ALA A 235 3.07 -14.03 -15.95
N TYR A 236 3.39 -12.74 -15.79
CA TYR A 236 4.01 -12.23 -14.58
C TYR A 236 3.12 -12.43 -13.34
N LEU A 237 1.82 -12.12 -13.40
CA LEU A 237 0.89 -12.35 -12.28
C LEU A 237 0.86 -13.83 -11.86
N LEU A 238 0.85 -14.76 -12.81
CA LEU A 238 0.90 -16.20 -12.52
C LEU A 238 2.25 -16.59 -11.88
N TYR A 239 3.36 -16.05 -12.40
CA TYR A 239 4.67 -16.26 -11.82
C TYR A 239 4.75 -15.78 -10.37
N THR A 240 4.21 -14.60 -10.04
CA THR A 240 4.27 -14.03 -8.68
C THR A 240 3.61 -14.89 -7.62
N ILE A 241 2.66 -15.77 -8.01
CA ILE A 241 2.02 -16.73 -7.09
C ILE A 241 2.99 -17.83 -6.66
N THR A 242 3.98 -18.16 -7.50
CA THR A 242 4.94 -19.26 -7.26
C THR A 242 6.21 -18.82 -6.52
N VAL A 243 6.48 -17.51 -6.47
CA VAL A 243 7.70 -16.97 -5.84
C VAL A 243 7.62 -17.09 -4.32
N PRO A 244 8.59 -17.77 -3.66
CA PRO A 244 8.64 -17.85 -2.21
C PRO A 244 9.02 -16.48 -1.60
N ARG A 245 8.24 -16.03 -0.62
CA ARG A 245 8.43 -14.73 0.05
C ARG A 245 8.59 -14.89 1.57
N THR A 246 9.25 -15.94 2.00
CA THR A 246 9.43 -16.30 3.42
C THR A 246 10.21 -15.26 4.23
N ASN A 247 11.01 -14.41 3.55
CA ASN A 247 11.80 -13.35 4.18
C ASN A 247 11.12 -11.97 4.13
N ILE A 248 9.91 -11.87 3.59
CA ILE A 248 9.14 -10.61 3.51
C ILE A 248 8.06 -10.63 4.59
N GLU A 249 8.09 -9.69 5.52
CA GLU A 249 7.22 -9.65 6.71
C GLU A 249 5.72 -9.69 6.35
N ASP A 250 5.30 -8.99 5.32
CA ASP A 250 3.90 -8.95 4.87
C ASP A 250 3.35 -10.32 4.42
N TRP A 251 4.23 -11.29 4.14
CA TRP A 251 3.88 -12.65 3.72
C TRP A 251 3.94 -13.68 4.84
N ILE A 252 4.28 -13.27 6.04
CA ILE A 252 4.32 -14.16 7.21
C ILE A 252 2.90 -14.34 7.76
N SER A 253 2.66 -15.50 8.39
CA SER A 253 1.38 -15.79 9.04
C SER A 253 1.13 -14.89 10.26
N VAL A 254 -0.13 -14.53 10.50
CA VAL A 254 -0.56 -13.81 11.71
C VAL A 254 -0.23 -14.58 13.01
N PHE A 255 -0.15 -15.91 12.93
CA PHE A 255 0.17 -16.78 14.07
C PHE A 255 1.66 -16.92 14.33
N HIS A 256 2.53 -16.27 13.56
CA HIS A 256 3.96 -16.26 13.82
C HIS A 256 4.24 -15.52 15.13
N PRO A 257 5.07 -16.05 16.06
CA PRO A 257 5.27 -15.48 17.40
C PRO A 257 5.62 -14.00 17.43
N ARG A 258 6.39 -13.51 16.44
CA ARG A 258 6.79 -12.10 16.31
C ARG A 258 5.60 -11.15 16.12
N PHE A 259 4.52 -11.61 15.47
CA PHE A 259 3.40 -10.76 15.09
C PHE A 259 2.11 -11.09 15.84
N PHE A 260 2.00 -12.27 16.42
CA PHE A 260 0.77 -12.76 17.04
C PHE A 260 0.20 -11.79 18.07
N VAL A 261 1.03 -11.30 19.01
CA VAL A 261 0.57 -10.37 20.06
C VAL A 261 0.04 -9.07 19.46
N ARG A 262 0.70 -8.53 18.44
CA ARG A 262 0.29 -7.30 17.76
C ARG A 262 -1.05 -7.45 17.05
N TYR A 263 -1.27 -8.56 16.37
CA TYR A 263 -2.47 -8.77 15.55
C TYR A 263 -3.59 -9.54 16.27
N LEU A 264 -3.34 -10.06 17.48
CA LEU A 264 -4.37 -10.74 18.27
C LEU A 264 -5.65 -9.93 18.46
N PRO A 265 -5.62 -8.62 18.78
CA PRO A 265 -6.85 -7.83 18.88
C PRO A 265 -7.65 -7.81 17.58
N VAL A 266 -6.98 -7.69 16.44
CA VAL A 266 -7.61 -7.70 15.12
C VAL A 266 -8.27 -9.04 14.85
N VAL A 267 -7.57 -10.15 15.09
CA VAL A 267 -8.11 -11.52 14.93
C VAL A 267 -9.34 -11.72 15.82
N VAL A 268 -9.28 -11.28 17.08
CA VAL A 268 -10.43 -11.36 18.01
C VAL A 268 -11.62 -10.57 17.49
N ILE A 269 -11.41 -9.36 16.98
CA ILE A 269 -12.48 -8.53 16.38
C ILE A 269 -13.08 -9.26 15.17
N MET A 270 -12.25 -9.75 14.24
CA MET A 270 -12.71 -10.45 13.04
C MET A 270 -13.53 -11.71 13.38
N VAL A 271 -13.04 -12.53 14.30
CA VAL A 271 -13.74 -13.74 14.75
C VAL A 271 -15.05 -13.37 15.46
N SER A 272 -15.05 -12.35 16.32
CA SER A 272 -16.25 -11.89 17.00
C SER A 272 -17.32 -11.38 16.03
N MET A 273 -16.91 -10.62 14.99
CA MET A 273 -17.81 -10.15 13.93
C MET A 273 -18.44 -11.32 13.16
N LEU A 274 -17.64 -12.34 12.81
CA LEU A 274 -18.13 -13.54 12.14
C LEU A 274 -19.09 -14.32 13.03
N CYS A 275 -18.77 -14.51 14.31
CA CYS A 275 -19.65 -15.17 15.29
C CYS A 275 -20.99 -14.44 15.44
N CYS A 276 -20.98 -13.11 15.54
CA CYS A 276 -22.20 -12.29 15.58
C CYS A 276 -23.07 -12.52 14.35
N LYS A 277 -22.44 -12.52 13.15
CA LYS A 277 -23.12 -12.77 11.87
C LYS A 277 -23.72 -14.18 11.84
N ILE A 278 -22.94 -15.19 12.17
CA ILE A 278 -23.40 -16.61 12.18
C ILE A 278 -24.56 -16.78 13.14
N TYR A 279 -24.43 -16.29 14.39
CA TYR A 279 -25.47 -16.42 15.41
C TYR A 279 -26.79 -15.78 14.97
N ARG A 280 -26.72 -14.57 14.38
CA ARG A 280 -27.91 -13.91 13.86
C ARG A 280 -28.54 -14.66 12.70
N ASN A 281 -27.71 -15.16 11.76
CA ASN A 281 -28.20 -15.87 10.59
C ASN A 281 -28.79 -17.25 10.94
N ILE A 282 -28.33 -17.90 12.01
CA ILE A 282 -28.99 -19.08 12.59
C ILE A 282 -30.39 -18.72 13.09
N LYS A 283 -30.52 -17.64 13.86
CA LYS A 283 -31.83 -17.17 14.39
C LYS A 283 -32.80 -16.76 13.29
N THR A 284 -32.33 -16.08 12.26
CA THR A 284 -33.16 -15.56 11.17
C THR A 284 -33.33 -16.55 10.01
N LYS A 285 -32.62 -17.69 10.05
CA LYS A 285 -32.54 -18.70 8.97
C LYS A 285 -32.16 -18.11 7.61
N ASN A 286 -31.35 -17.05 7.61
CA ASN A 286 -30.96 -16.31 6.41
C ASN A 286 -29.44 -16.45 6.16
N PHE A 287 -29.06 -17.50 5.45
CA PHE A 287 -27.69 -17.74 5.06
C PHE A 287 -27.45 -17.37 3.60
N ASP A 288 -26.54 -16.42 3.36
CA ASP A 288 -26.12 -16.05 2.02
C ASP A 288 -24.78 -16.71 1.66
N PHE A 289 -24.84 -17.67 0.74
CA PHE A 289 -23.68 -18.45 0.33
C PHE A 289 -22.58 -17.58 -0.33
N TYR A 290 -22.94 -16.49 -1.02
CA TYR A 290 -21.95 -15.54 -1.59
C TYR A 290 -21.12 -14.89 -0.49
N GLU A 291 -21.79 -14.37 0.53
CA GLU A 291 -21.15 -13.67 1.64
C GLU A 291 -20.19 -14.59 2.41
N TYR A 292 -20.69 -15.77 2.81
CA TYR A 292 -19.87 -16.72 3.57
C TYR A 292 -18.68 -17.26 2.78
N SER A 293 -18.84 -17.56 1.48
CA SER A 293 -17.73 -18.02 0.65
C SER A 293 -16.60 -17.01 0.60
N ILE A 294 -16.91 -15.73 0.40
CA ILE A 294 -15.88 -14.67 0.33
C ILE A 294 -15.27 -14.41 1.70
N ILE A 295 -16.09 -14.32 2.75
CA ILE A 295 -15.60 -14.13 4.12
C ILE A 295 -14.62 -15.22 4.51
N LEU A 296 -14.99 -16.48 4.35
CA LEU A 296 -14.18 -17.62 4.78
C LEU A 296 -12.86 -17.71 3.99
N ILE A 297 -12.90 -17.53 2.66
CA ILE A 297 -11.71 -17.55 1.82
C ILE A 297 -10.77 -16.41 2.22
N THR A 298 -11.27 -15.19 2.38
CA THR A 298 -10.42 -14.05 2.69
C THR A 298 -9.89 -14.07 4.13
N MET A 299 -10.65 -14.56 5.09
CA MET A 299 -10.16 -14.80 6.44
C MET A 299 -9.06 -15.88 6.45
N PHE A 300 -9.24 -16.97 5.73
CA PHE A 300 -8.22 -18.00 5.60
C PHE A 300 -6.92 -17.42 5.01
N LEU A 301 -7.00 -16.66 3.92
CA LEU A 301 -5.84 -16.01 3.31
C LEU A 301 -5.19 -14.96 4.23
N SER A 302 -5.98 -14.28 5.08
CA SER A 302 -5.46 -13.31 6.04
C SER A 302 -4.70 -13.97 7.20
N PHE A 303 -5.08 -15.19 7.57
CA PHE A 303 -4.36 -15.96 8.58
C PHE A 303 -3.02 -16.50 8.05
N LEU A 304 -2.96 -16.77 6.75
CA LEU A 304 -1.71 -17.19 6.10
C LEU A 304 -0.73 -16.03 5.89
N HIS A 305 -1.23 -14.82 5.57
CA HIS A 305 -0.39 -13.68 5.20
C HIS A 305 -0.93 -12.36 5.76
N LEU A 306 -0.11 -11.66 6.55
CA LEU A 306 -0.45 -10.40 7.21
C LEU A 306 -1.04 -9.35 6.25
N LYS A 307 -0.49 -9.24 5.04
CA LYS A 307 -0.95 -8.27 4.03
C LYS A 307 -2.42 -8.40 3.61
N ASN A 308 -3.04 -9.56 3.87
CA ASN A 308 -4.43 -9.81 3.50
C ASN A 308 -5.41 -9.44 4.63
N ILE A 309 -4.94 -9.10 5.83
CA ILE A 309 -5.80 -8.73 6.97
C ILE A 309 -6.73 -7.56 6.61
N PRO A 310 -6.25 -6.43 6.05
CA PRO A 310 -7.14 -5.33 5.70
C PRO A 310 -8.23 -5.73 4.70
N LEU A 311 -7.92 -6.62 3.76
CA LEU A 311 -8.89 -7.12 2.79
C LEU A 311 -10.01 -7.93 3.47
N ALA A 312 -9.66 -8.82 4.40
CA ALA A 312 -10.63 -9.60 5.16
C ALA A 312 -11.50 -8.70 6.06
N THR A 313 -10.90 -7.68 6.67
CA THR A 313 -11.63 -6.66 7.46
C THR A 313 -12.63 -5.90 6.61
N ILE A 314 -12.24 -5.42 5.41
CA ILE A 314 -13.16 -4.76 4.48
C ILE A 314 -14.36 -5.67 4.19
N ILE A 315 -14.12 -6.92 3.87
CA ILE A 315 -15.15 -7.91 3.51
C ILE A 315 -16.06 -8.21 4.71
N LEU A 316 -15.48 -8.40 5.90
CA LEU A 316 -16.26 -8.61 7.12
C LEU A 316 -17.16 -7.42 7.43
N PHE A 317 -16.63 -6.21 7.42
CA PHE A 317 -17.44 -5.02 7.66
C PHE A 317 -18.51 -4.85 6.57
N PHE A 318 -18.20 -5.17 5.32
CA PHE A 318 -19.16 -5.10 4.24
C PHE A 318 -20.40 -5.96 4.49
N PHE A 319 -20.21 -7.19 4.95
CA PHE A 319 -21.27 -8.18 5.10
C PHE A 319 -21.80 -8.36 6.52
N ALA A 320 -21.04 -8.00 7.56
CA ALA A 320 -21.46 -8.17 8.95
C ALA A 320 -21.91 -6.88 9.64
N SER A 321 -21.76 -5.70 9.02
CA SER A 321 -22.14 -4.42 9.66
C SER A 321 -23.59 -4.36 10.15
N LYS A 322 -24.54 -4.94 9.38
CA LYS A 322 -25.94 -5.00 9.80
C LYS A 322 -26.15 -5.87 11.04
N ASP A 323 -25.42 -6.98 11.11
CA ASP A 323 -25.51 -7.93 12.21
C ASP A 323 -24.93 -7.33 13.49
N ILE A 324 -23.81 -6.63 13.37
CA ILE A 324 -23.16 -5.94 14.49
C ILE A 324 -24.02 -4.76 14.99
N ASN A 325 -24.57 -3.95 14.08
CA ASN A 325 -25.45 -2.84 14.45
C ASN A 325 -26.72 -3.31 15.18
N TYR A 326 -27.23 -4.51 14.86
CA TYR A 326 -28.32 -5.11 15.62
C TYR A 326 -27.95 -5.29 17.10
N TYR A 327 -26.72 -5.74 17.41
CA TYR A 327 -26.25 -5.87 18.79
C TYR A 327 -25.91 -4.53 19.42
N PHE A 328 -25.33 -3.60 18.67
CA PHE A 328 -25.08 -2.24 19.15
C PHE A 328 -26.37 -1.56 19.61
N ASN A 329 -27.47 -1.79 18.92
CA ASN A 329 -28.78 -1.21 19.27
C ASN A 329 -29.33 -1.71 20.60
N GLN A 330 -28.95 -2.90 21.04
CA GLN A 330 -29.39 -3.46 22.34
C GLN A 330 -28.61 -2.85 23.51
N ILE A 331 -27.52 -2.15 23.26
CA ILE A 331 -26.66 -1.57 24.31
C ILE A 331 -26.78 -0.05 24.29
N LYS A 332 -27.40 0.53 25.31
CA LYS A 332 -27.69 1.97 25.44
C LYS A 332 -26.46 2.86 25.21
N TYR A 333 -25.27 2.41 25.61
CA TYR A 333 -24.03 3.19 25.49
C TYR A 333 -23.64 3.46 24.03
N PHE A 334 -23.88 2.57 23.08
CA PHE A 334 -23.54 2.80 21.68
C PHE A 334 -24.35 3.93 21.04
N LYS A 335 -25.61 4.12 21.46
CA LYS A 335 -26.40 5.27 21.03
C LYS A 335 -25.77 6.58 21.50
N THR A 336 -25.31 6.63 22.75
CA THR A 336 -24.64 7.81 23.33
C THR A 336 -23.31 8.05 22.61
N ILE A 337 -22.48 7.02 22.42
CA ILE A 337 -21.21 7.12 21.69
C ILE A 337 -21.44 7.68 20.29
N ASN A 338 -22.41 7.13 19.54
CA ASN A 338 -22.71 7.61 18.18
C ASN A 338 -23.12 9.09 18.17
N LYS A 339 -23.88 9.56 19.16
CA LYS A 339 -24.21 10.99 19.29
C LYS A 339 -22.99 11.84 19.61
N CYS A 340 -22.10 11.37 20.50
CA CYS A 340 -20.86 12.07 20.82
C CYS A 340 -19.96 12.23 19.60
N LEU A 341 -19.93 11.26 18.66
CA LEU A 341 -19.13 11.36 17.46
C LEU A 341 -19.50 12.55 16.56
N TYR A 342 -20.79 12.95 16.52
CA TYR A 342 -21.23 14.16 15.80
C TYR A 342 -20.65 15.45 16.37
N ILE A 343 -20.19 15.44 17.63
CA ILE A 343 -19.53 16.58 18.29
C ILE A 343 -18.02 16.43 18.23
N VAL A 344 -17.51 15.24 18.51
CA VAL A 344 -16.05 14.98 18.60
C VAL A 344 -15.37 15.12 17.24
N ILE A 345 -15.94 14.60 16.15
CA ILE A 345 -15.31 14.67 14.83
C ILE A 345 -15.08 16.10 14.35
N PRO A 346 -16.04 17.05 14.45
CA PRO A 346 -15.77 18.45 14.15
C PRO A 346 -14.66 19.07 15.01
N ILE A 347 -14.56 18.67 16.29
CA ILE A 347 -13.47 19.13 17.17
C ILE A 347 -12.13 18.57 16.68
N LEU A 348 -12.07 17.28 16.31
CA LEU A 348 -10.86 16.67 15.75
C LEU A 348 -10.42 17.35 14.45
N ALA A 349 -11.35 17.91 13.67
CA ALA A 349 -11.03 18.67 12.47
C ALA A 349 -10.09 19.85 12.74
N ILE A 350 -10.15 20.45 13.92
CA ILE A 350 -9.27 21.54 14.35
C ILE A 350 -7.81 21.08 14.43
N ALA A 351 -7.55 19.82 14.72
CA ALA A 351 -6.20 19.27 14.79
C ALA A 351 -5.57 18.99 13.42
N ILE A 352 -6.37 18.85 12.37
CA ILE A 352 -5.90 18.50 11.01
C ILE A 352 -4.84 19.48 10.48
N PRO A 353 -5.05 20.82 10.49
CA PRO A 353 -4.06 21.78 9.97
C PRO A 353 -2.70 21.69 10.67
N PHE A 354 -2.69 21.31 11.96
CA PHE A 354 -1.47 21.19 12.75
C PHE A 354 -0.72 19.87 12.53
N THR A 355 -1.37 18.88 11.93
CA THR A 355 -0.82 17.51 11.80
C THR A 355 -0.58 17.09 10.36
N ILE A 356 -1.34 17.62 9.40
CA ILE A 356 -1.33 17.15 8.00
C ILE A 356 0.00 17.39 7.29
N ASN A 357 0.71 18.47 7.64
CA ASN A 357 1.98 18.86 7.01
C ASN A 357 3.21 18.32 7.75
N ILE A 358 3.04 17.58 8.85
CA ILE A 358 4.18 17.04 9.59
C ILE A 358 4.75 15.83 8.83
N PRO A 359 5.95 15.91 8.25
CA PRO A 359 6.59 14.74 7.64
C PRO A 359 6.86 13.67 8.70
N ARG A 360 6.36 12.46 8.46
CA ARG A 360 6.38 11.37 9.44
C ARG A 360 7.49 10.40 9.12
N ALA A 361 8.70 10.82 9.47
CA ALA A 361 9.90 10.06 9.22
C ALA A 361 10.87 10.21 10.40
N THR A 362 11.57 9.15 10.70
CA THR A 362 12.55 9.09 11.78
C THR A 362 13.88 8.54 11.27
N HIS A 363 14.98 8.86 11.96
CA HIS A 363 16.29 8.26 11.68
C HIS A 363 16.29 6.73 11.84
N PHE A 364 15.33 6.18 12.59
CA PHE A 364 15.17 4.74 12.72
C PHE A 364 14.72 4.11 11.39
N CYS A 365 13.77 4.76 10.72
CA CYS A 365 13.18 4.23 9.49
C CYS A 365 13.97 4.61 8.23
N PHE A 366 14.65 5.77 8.22
CA PHE A 366 15.33 6.27 7.03
C PHE A 366 16.77 6.71 7.34
N PRO A 367 17.73 6.43 6.44
CA PRO A 367 19.15 6.75 6.61
C PRO A 367 19.45 8.22 6.29
N PHE A 368 18.86 9.16 7.04
CA PHE A 368 18.95 10.60 6.75
C PHE A 368 20.38 11.13 6.81
N THR A 369 21.07 10.85 7.93
CA THR A 369 22.43 11.34 8.18
C THR A 369 23.43 10.68 7.26
N GLU A 370 23.22 9.39 6.95
CA GLU A 370 24.06 8.61 6.04
C GLU A 370 23.98 9.16 4.62
N VAL A 371 22.76 9.43 4.13
CA VAL A 371 22.52 10.00 2.80
C VAL A 371 23.09 11.40 2.71
N GLU A 372 22.87 12.24 3.74
CA GLU A 372 23.44 13.61 3.77
C GLU A 372 24.96 13.58 3.81
N PHE A 373 25.57 12.69 4.62
CA PHE A 373 27.01 12.51 4.67
C PHE A 373 27.59 12.16 3.30
N ILE A 374 26.99 11.21 2.57
CA ILE A 374 27.41 10.84 1.22
C ILE A 374 27.34 12.06 0.30
N LYS A 375 26.23 12.80 0.36
CA LYS A 375 25.93 13.94 -0.51
C LYS A 375 26.91 15.11 -0.30
N ILE A 376 27.09 15.58 0.96
CA ILE A 376 27.94 16.72 1.26
C ILE A 376 29.43 16.44 1.03
N ASN A 377 29.83 15.15 1.10
CA ASN A 377 31.18 14.71 0.82
C ASN A 377 31.39 14.27 -0.64
N ASN A 378 30.35 14.39 -1.48
CA ASN A 378 30.40 14.01 -2.89
C ASN A 378 31.00 12.60 -3.08
N ILE A 379 30.47 11.61 -2.33
CA ILE A 379 30.90 10.21 -2.40
C ILE A 379 30.04 9.53 -3.47
N LYS A 380 30.67 9.12 -4.57
CA LYS A 380 30.00 8.48 -5.71
C LYS A 380 30.34 6.99 -5.77
N GLY A 381 29.43 6.20 -6.34
CA GLY A 381 29.64 4.77 -6.55
C GLY A 381 28.43 3.93 -6.18
N ASN A 382 28.58 2.64 -6.29
CA ASN A 382 27.54 1.64 -6.11
C ASN A 382 27.36 1.29 -4.62
N ILE A 383 26.12 1.36 -4.12
CA ILE A 383 25.79 1.22 -2.70
C ILE A 383 25.05 -0.09 -2.46
N ILE A 384 25.58 -0.93 -1.56
CA ILE A 384 24.80 -1.96 -0.86
C ILE A 384 24.28 -1.38 0.47
N ALA A 385 22.98 -1.49 0.72
CA ALA A 385 22.32 -0.90 1.89
C ALA A 385 21.21 -1.83 2.42
N PRO A 386 20.71 -1.60 3.65
CA PRO A 386 19.55 -2.33 4.15
C PRO A 386 18.38 -2.26 3.15
N PHE A 387 17.72 -3.40 2.94
CA PHE A 387 16.68 -3.58 1.92
C PHE A 387 15.59 -2.50 1.95
N GLY A 388 15.14 -2.13 3.16
CA GLY A 388 14.13 -1.08 3.33
C GLY A 388 14.68 0.34 3.10
N ASP A 389 15.99 0.57 3.31
CA ASP A 389 16.58 1.90 3.16
C ASP A 389 16.87 2.26 1.70
N ALA A 390 17.07 1.24 0.86
CA ALA A 390 17.61 1.39 -0.49
C ALA A 390 16.71 2.24 -1.41
N GLY A 391 15.38 2.15 -1.28
CA GLY A 391 14.46 3.00 -2.04
C GLY A 391 14.63 4.50 -1.72
N TYR A 392 14.83 4.85 -0.44
CA TYR A 392 15.12 6.23 -0.05
C TYR A 392 16.50 6.69 -0.52
N ILE A 393 17.50 5.82 -0.44
CA ILE A 393 18.87 6.11 -0.91
C ILE A 393 18.86 6.39 -2.42
N SER A 394 18.20 5.54 -3.22
CA SER A 394 18.01 5.76 -4.65
C SER A 394 17.37 7.12 -4.92
N TYR A 395 16.20 7.38 -4.34
CA TYR A 395 15.46 8.63 -4.52
C TYR A 395 16.30 9.89 -4.24
N LYS A 396 17.26 9.80 -3.30
CA LYS A 396 18.11 10.94 -2.89
C LYS A 396 19.42 11.08 -3.66
N LEU A 397 20.00 9.97 -4.08
CA LEU A 397 21.39 9.93 -4.56
C LEU A 397 21.54 9.53 -6.04
N TYR A 398 20.50 8.97 -6.67
CA TYR A 398 20.52 8.69 -8.10
C TYR A 398 20.68 9.99 -8.92
N PRO A 399 21.46 10.02 -10.01
CA PRO A 399 22.18 8.90 -10.65
C PRO A 399 23.62 8.71 -10.16
N ASP A 400 24.14 9.57 -9.26
CA ASP A 400 25.53 9.49 -8.81
C ASP A 400 25.84 8.19 -8.06
N ASN A 401 24.81 7.61 -7.41
CA ASN A 401 24.87 6.36 -6.69
C ASN A 401 23.75 5.44 -7.15
N LYS A 402 24.10 4.18 -7.44
CA LYS A 402 23.15 3.10 -7.73
C LYS A 402 23.08 2.12 -6.58
N ILE A 403 21.93 1.46 -6.40
CA ILE A 403 21.69 0.53 -5.29
C ILE A 403 21.90 -0.93 -5.69
N PHE A 404 22.15 -1.81 -4.70
CA PHE A 404 22.27 -3.26 -4.90
C PHE A 404 20.90 -3.91 -5.16
N ILE A 405 19.95 -3.65 -4.27
CA ILE A 405 18.59 -4.22 -4.26
C ILE A 405 17.67 -3.35 -3.40
N ASP A 406 16.37 -3.34 -3.69
CA ASP A 406 15.34 -2.68 -2.87
C ASP A 406 14.02 -3.47 -2.84
N GLY A 407 12.97 -2.87 -2.26
CA GLY A 407 11.64 -3.46 -2.05
C GLY A 407 10.89 -3.90 -3.31
N ARG A 408 11.33 -3.52 -4.51
CA ARG A 408 10.74 -3.99 -5.78
C ARG A 408 10.95 -5.50 -6.04
N TYR A 409 11.82 -6.14 -5.27
CA TYR A 409 12.03 -7.57 -5.10
C TYR A 409 11.97 -8.38 -6.41
N ASP A 410 11.12 -9.41 -6.46
CA ASP A 410 10.98 -10.33 -7.60
C ASP A 410 10.44 -9.67 -8.89
N GLY A 411 9.94 -8.45 -8.80
CA GLY A 411 9.53 -7.65 -9.96
C GLY A 411 10.70 -7.07 -10.75
N VAL A 412 11.88 -6.97 -10.15
CA VAL A 412 13.08 -6.35 -10.74
C VAL A 412 14.28 -7.29 -10.70
N TYR A 413 14.49 -8.02 -9.60
CA TYR A 413 15.73 -8.73 -9.37
C TYR A 413 15.63 -10.24 -9.55
N PRO A 414 16.64 -10.90 -10.17
CA PRO A 414 16.79 -12.34 -10.10
C PRO A 414 16.91 -12.79 -8.64
N MET A 415 16.33 -13.93 -8.29
CA MET A 415 16.39 -14.47 -6.92
C MET A 415 17.82 -14.68 -6.42
N LYS A 416 18.80 -14.89 -7.33
CA LYS A 416 20.22 -14.96 -6.98
C LYS A 416 20.70 -13.69 -6.29
N VAL A 417 20.36 -12.51 -6.82
CA VAL A 417 20.74 -11.19 -6.24
C VAL A 417 20.17 -11.06 -4.84
N PHE A 418 18.90 -11.47 -4.65
CA PHE A 418 18.25 -11.45 -3.35
C PHE A 418 18.95 -12.39 -2.34
N TYR A 419 19.27 -13.62 -2.75
CA TYR A 419 19.97 -14.55 -1.85
C TYR A 419 21.40 -14.10 -1.54
N ASP A 420 22.15 -13.55 -2.49
CA ASP A 420 23.45 -12.97 -2.24
C ASP A 420 23.38 -11.84 -1.22
N TYR A 421 22.35 -10.96 -1.31
CA TYR A 421 22.07 -9.93 -0.31
C TYR A 421 21.71 -10.52 1.07
N ILE A 422 20.79 -11.49 1.14
CA ILE A 422 20.37 -12.11 2.41
C ILE A 422 21.53 -12.85 3.09
N ASN A 423 22.39 -13.52 2.32
CA ASN A 423 23.59 -14.17 2.84
C ASN A 423 24.58 -13.14 3.38
N PHE A 424 24.75 -12.00 2.70
CA PHE A 424 25.60 -10.90 3.12
C PHE A 424 25.17 -10.36 4.48
N VAL A 425 23.93 -9.89 4.64
CA VAL A 425 23.47 -9.24 5.88
C VAL A 425 23.42 -10.20 7.07
N ASN A 426 23.20 -11.50 6.82
CA ASN A 426 23.13 -12.54 7.87
C ASN A 426 24.44 -13.30 8.09
N ASN A 427 25.52 -12.94 7.39
CA ASN A 427 26.79 -13.65 7.44
C ASN A 427 26.64 -15.18 7.25
N LYS A 428 25.97 -15.58 6.17
CA LYS A 428 25.81 -16.99 5.78
C LYS A 428 26.86 -17.40 4.76
N ASN A 429 26.98 -18.70 4.47
CA ASN A 429 27.90 -19.21 3.45
C ASN A 429 27.73 -18.46 2.12
N GLY A 430 28.84 -17.98 1.56
CA GLY A 430 28.85 -17.17 0.33
C GLY A 430 28.45 -15.72 0.53
N TRP A 431 28.50 -15.20 1.75
CA TRP A 431 28.15 -13.80 2.04
C TRP A 431 29.02 -12.78 1.30
N THR A 432 30.29 -13.12 1.01
CA THR A 432 31.19 -12.24 0.27
C THR A 432 30.76 -12.03 -1.18
N ASN A 433 29.91 -12.93 -1.73
CA ASN A 433 29.43 -12.81 -3.12
C ASN A 433 28.84 -11.42 -3.41
N ALA A 434 28.18 -10.79 -2.44
CA ALA A 434 27.60 -9.47 -2.62
C ALA A 434 28.61 -8.33 -2.81
N ILE A 435 29.85 -8.54 -2.37
CA ILE A 435 30.93 -7.55 -2.49
C ILE A 435 32.05 -7.98 -3.44
N ASP A 436 32.16 -9.28 -3.74
CA ASP A 436 33.19 -9.80 -4.63
C ASP A 436 32.70 -9.95 -6.09
N ASN A 437 31.43 -10.34 -6.29
CA ASN A 437 30.86 -10.60 -7.62
C ASN A 437 30.16 -9.38 -8.25
N TYR A 438 29.98 -8.31 -7.50
CA TYR A 438 29.32 -7.08 -7.96
C TYR A 438 30.21 -5.87 -7.68
N PRO A 439 30.19 -4.83 -8.55
CA PRO A 439 31.05 -3.65 -8.41
C PRO A 439 30.56 -2.72 -7.29
N THR A 440 30.59 -3.22 -6.03
CA THR A 440 30.19 -2.47 -4.84
C THR A 440 31.33 -1.54 -4.41
N ASP A 441 31.01 -0.27 -4.14
CA ASP A 441 31.97 0.77 -3.74
C ASP A 441 31.71 1.27 -2.31
N ILE A 442 30.44 1.24 -1.86
CA ILE A 442 29.97 1.78 -0.59
C ILE A 442 29.07 0.73 0.07
N ILE A 443 29.25 0.53 1.36
CA ILE A 443 28.41 -0.34 2.17
C ILE A 443 27.77 0.50 3.28
N ILE A 444 26.45 0.51 3.33
CA ILE A 444 25.66 1.04 4.44
C ILE A 444 25.05 -0.16 5.14
N VAL A 445 25.29 -0.34 6.43
CA VAL A 445 24.75 -1.45 7.21
C VAL A 445 24.20 -0.98 8.55
N SER A 446 23.14 -1.63 9.01
CA SER A 446 22.63 -1.43 10.35
C SER A 446 23.62 -2.02 11.37
N LYS A 447 23.81 -1.32 12.49
CA LYS A 447 24.63 -1.83 13.61
C LYS A 447 24.03 -3.07 14.27
N THR A 448 22.78 -3.39 13.98
CA THR A 448 22.10 -4.62 14.44
C THR A 448 22.32 -5.81 13.52
N GLU A 449 22.84 -5.59 12.29
CA GLU A 449 23.14 -6.65 11.35
C GLU A 449 24.49 -7.30 11.67
N LYS A 450 24.57 -8.63 11.55
CA LYS A 450 25.80 -9.40 11.87
C LYS A 450 27.00 -8.96 11.06
N ILE A 451 26.77 -8.53 9.82
CA ILE A 451 27.82 -8.10 8.91
C ILE A 451 28.56 -6.83 9.37
N TYR A 452 27.92 -5.98 10.21
CA TYR A 452 28.55 -4.76 10.71
C TYR A 452 29.84 -5.04 11.48
N ASP A 453 29.78 -5.98 12.44
CA ASP A 453 30.96 -6.35 13.26
C ASP A 453 32.08 -7.00 12.43
N ILE A 454 31.71 -7.78 11.39
CA ILE A 454 32.66 -8.44 10.49
C ILE A 454 33.40 -7.41 9.64
N LEU A 455 32.69 -6.46 9.04
CA LEU A 455 33.29 -5.37 8.27
C LEU A 455 34.30 -4.60 9.13
N LYS A 456 33.95 -4.34 10.39
CA LYS A 456 34.78 -3.56 11.31
C LYS A 456 35.97 -4.32 11.83
N LYS A 457 35.85 -5.62 12.09
CA LYS A 457 36.91 -6.43 12.76
C LYS A 457 37.74 -7.25 11.76
N GLU A 458 37.09 -7.90 10.81
CA GLU A 458 37.74 -8.88 9.93
C GLU A 458 38.15 -8.29 8.59
N LEU A 459 37.39 -7.35 8.06
CA LEU A 459 37.65 -6.74 6.75
C LEU A 459 38.24 -5.33 6.83
N HIS A 460 38.71 -4.87 7.96
CA HIS A 460 39.29 -3.53 8.14
C HIS A 460 40.49 -3.25 7.21
N SER A 461 41.13 -4.26 6.66
CA SER A 461 42.19 -4.12 5.64
C SER A 461 41.68 -3.73 4.27
N LYS A 462 40.42 -4.09 3.94
CA LYS A 462 39.76 -3.81 2.64
C LYS A 462 38.73 -2.71 2.72
N TRP A 463 37.94 -2.67 3.82
CA TRP A 463 36.81 -1.76 4.02
C TRP A 463 37.05 -0.90 5.25
N VAL A 464 36.86 0.40 5.14
CA VAL A 464 37.08 1.37 6.23
C VAL A 464 35.77 2.07 6.55
N GLU A 465 35.41 2.06 7.84
CA GLU A 465 34.27 2.84 8.34
C GLU A 465 34.63 4.32 8.30
N ILE A 466 33.94 5.09 7.44
CA ILE A 466 34.17 6.53 7.25
C ILE A 466 33.15 7.38 7.95
N PHE A 467 32.02 6.79 8.36
CA PHE A 467 30.94 7.46 9.10
C PHE A 467 30.18 6.45 9.94
N SER A 468 29.76 6.89 11.13
CA SER A 468 29.04 6.03 12.08
C SER A 468 27.96 6.86 12.78
N SER A 469 26.68 6.65 12.42
CA SER A 469 25.54 7.18 13.16
C SER A 469 25.19 6.28 14.36
N ASN A 470 24.14 6.64 15.11
CA ASN A 470 23.64 5.77 16.19
C ASN A 470 23.13 4.43 15.70
N GLN A 471 22.72 4.30 14.44
CA GLN A 471 22.04 3.12 13.92
C GLN A 471 22.78 2.41 12.80
N ARG A 472 23.58 3.13 12.00
CA ARG A 472 24.21 2.61 10.79
C ARG A 472 25.67 3.04 10.71
N GLY A 473 26.46 2.23 10.00
CA GLY A 473 27.82 2.57 9.59
C GLY A 473 27.93 2.67 8.08
N ILE A 474 28.80 3.56 7.58
CA ILE A 474 29.17 3.68 6.18
C ILE A 474 30.60 3.22 6.02
N PHE A 475 30.80 2.24 5.15
CA PHE A 475 32.12 1.71 4.80
C PHE A 475 32.40 1.96 3.33
N VAL A 476 33.65 2.29 3.02
CA VAL A 476 34.16 2.39 1.65
C VAL A 476 35.42 1.55 1.51
N LYS A 477 35.78 1.19 0.26
CA LYS A 477 37.06 0.55 0.00
C LYS A 477 38.20 1.43 0.50
N LYS A 478 39.24 0.81 1.07
CA LYS A 478 40.38 1.53 1.67
C LYS A 478 41.04 2.52 0.72
N GLU A 479 41.13 2.17 -0.57
CA GLU A 479 41.66 3.01 -1.63
C GLU A 479 40.86 4.31 -1.91
N ASN A 480 39.58 4.32 -1.50
CA ASN A 480 38.64 5.43 -1.72
C ASN A 480 38.48 6.32 -0.50
N VAL A 481 39.26 6.09 0.57
CA VAL A 481 39.21 6.89 1.80
C VAL A 481 39.81 8.27 1.55
N LYS A 482 39.05 9.32 1.89
CA LYS A 482 39.51 10.71 1.83
C LYS A 482 40.24 11.11 3.12
N SER A 483 41.11 12.09 3.03
CA SER A 483 41.84 12.64 4.18
C SER A 483 40.95 13.40 5.17
N PHE A 484 39.79 13.88 4.70
CA PHE A 484 38.84 14.63 5.52
C PHE A 484 37.41 14.42 5.02
N TYR A 485 36.47 14.35 5.95
CA TYR A 485 35.02 14.29 5.72
C TYR A 485 34.30 15.40 6.49
N LYS A 486 33.31 16.02 5.85
CA LYS A 486 32.40 16.98 6.50
C LYS A 486 31.33 16.21 7.28
N GLU A 487 31.00 16.69 8.47
CA GLU A 487 29.92 16.11 9.28
C GLU A 487 28.54 16.52 8.74
N PRO A 488 27.56 15.62 8.77
CA PRO A 488 26.20 15.92 8.36
C PRO A 488 25.47 16.75 9.43
N ILE A 489 24.34 17.32 9.04
CA ILE A 489 23.43 17.99 9.98
C ILE A 489 22.71 16.91 10.82
N TYR A 490 22.64 17.13 12.15
CA TYR A 490 21.96 16.19 13.06
C TYR A 490 20.56 16.70 13.51
N ASP A 491 19.89 17.52 12.70
CA ASP A 491 18.54 18.01 12.98
C ASP A 491 17.47 17.23 12.21
N ILE A 492 16.60 16.54 12.94
CA ILE A 492 15.49 15.78 12.37
C ILE A 492 14.49 16.66 11.61
N ASN A 493 14.30 17.91 12.03
CA ASN A 493 13.38 18.82 11.35
C ASN A 493 13.94 19.28 10.00
N TYR A 494 15.26 19.48 9.91
CA TYR A 494 15.93 19.71 8.63
C TYR A 494 15.62 18.57 7.65
N TYR A 495 15.79 17.32 8.06
CA TYR A 495 15.53 16.15 7.20
C TYR A 495 14.05 16.00 6.83
N ARG A 496 13.15 16.20 7.79
CA ARG A 496 11.70 16.16 7.54
C ARG A 496 11.27 17.20 6.51
N ASN A 497 11.78 18.42 6.61
CA ASN A 497 11.47 19.52 5.69
C ASN A 497 12.07 19.31 4.29
N ASN A 498 13.12 18.49 4.18
CA ASN A 498 13.79 18.18 2.92
C ASN A 498 13.50 16.76 2.42
N LEU A 499 12.60 16.01 3.07
CA LEU A 499 12.35 14.58 2.81
C LEU A 499 12.08 14.28 1.33
N PHE A 500 11.21 15.06 0.70
CA PHE A 500 10.80 14.90 -0.70
C PHE A 500 11.59 15.78 -1.68
N LYS A 501 12.55 16.58 -1.23
CA LYS A 501 13.42 17.33 -2.13
C LYS A 501 14.50 16.42 -2.71
N THR A 502 14.60 16.39 -4.03
CA THR A 502 15.60 15.60 -4.76
C THR A 502 16.19 16.43 -5.89
N ASN A 503 17.39 16.07 -6.34
CA ASN A 503 18.01 16.60 -7.55
C ASN A 503 17.72 15.74 -8.79
N PHE A 504 16.96 14.68 -8.62
CA PHE A 504 16.60 13.70 -9.65
C PHE A 504 16.05 14.36 -10.93
N VAL A 505 15.27 15.44 -10.75
CA VAL A 505 14.70 16.27 -11.85
C VAL A 505 15.71 16.68 -12.92
N ASN A 506 16.93 17.02 -12.51
CA ASN A 506 17.96 17.57 -13.39
C ASN A 506 18.64 16.49 -14.26
N TYR A 507 18.42 15.21 -13.94
CA TYR A 507 19.09 14.07 -14.59
C TYR A 507 18.17 13.21 -15.45
N ILE A 508 16.87 13.50 -15.47
CA ILE A 508 15.92 12.74 -16.29
C ILE A 508 16.10 13.16 -17.76
N LYS A 509 16.81 12.34 -18.51
CA LYS A 509 16.92 12.41 -19.97
C LYS A 509 16.34 11.14 -20.56
N ARG A 510 15.62 11.26 -21.70
CA ARG A 510 14.96 10.12 -22.34
C ARG A 510 15.93 8.99 -22.70
N GLU A 511 17.13 9.36 -23.13
CA GLU A 511 18.22 8.43 -23.50
C GLU A 511 18.64 7.45 -22.40
N ASN A 512 18.28 7.72 -21.12
CA ASN A 512 18.64 6.85 -20.00
C ASN A 512 17.57 5.80 -19.68
N TYR A 513 16.41 5.81 -20.39
CA TYR A 513 15.22 5.03 -20.00
C TYR A 513 14.57 4.25 -21.16
N ASP A 514 15.04 4.47 -22.38
CA ASP A 514 14.66 3.69 -23.56
C ASP A 514 15.47 2.40 -23.63
#